data_011e92074e66a247e5e90675c94f17c3
#
_entry.id   011e92074e66a247e5e90675c94f17c3
#
_cell.length_a   1.000
_cell.length_b   1.000
_cell.length_c   1.000
_cell.angle_alpha   90.00
_cell.angle_beta   90.00
_cell.angle_gamma   90.00
#
_symmetry.space_group_name_H-M   'P 1'
#
loop_
_entity.id
_entity.type
_entity.pdbx_description
1 polymer ?
#
loop_
_entity_poly.entity_id
_entity_poly.type
_entity_poly.pdbx_seq_one_letter_code
_entity_poly.pdbx_strand_id
1 'polypeptide(L)'
;MLFFVNHARAASMDKTLISPLMQELSMYIATALHDPLPDAVSDRAKVHLVDTFAAMISGSRLLPGARAIEYVKSLGGKAEAGVMGTHIVTSPVHAALANGMFGHADETDDTHPPSLTHPGTSVVPAAMAIGESRGLNGLQVLRAIVLGYDLCSRMLLALRPMPFLRSGHHAGAFGQVFGAAAAACALLDLDARQVRYALSYTAQQAAGLYTMFRDPEHIEKAYAMGGMPAHNGTQAALMAANGFSGVEDVFSGERDFFFTFSPEADRGALVRGLGRDFEIMRGGIKRWPVGGPIQGPLHVLRELMRDHRFGAADVERIVARIPDKELEIVNNREMPDISIQHLLALMLVDGGITFASAHDFGRMKDPRVLEVRSRIDAVGDPALTDADRRWRCIMEVRLTDGRVLAHQTMAAKGSYENPLTPAEEEEKALDLVVPVLGKARSRELVAQLWNFEKLADAGALRSLYQP
;
A
#
# COMPACT_ATOMS: atom_id res chain seq x y z
N MET A 1 -26.16 -4.83 55.16
CA MET A 1 -25.03 -3.89 55.11
C MET A 1 -25.04 -3.28 53.71
N LEU A 2 -25.75 -2.12 53.58
CA LEU A 2 -25.95 -1.42 52.33
C LEU A 2 -24.69 -0.56 52.02
N PHE A 3 -24.03 -0.82 50.93
CA PHE A 3 -22.98 0.07 50.41
C PHE A 3 -23.66 1.23 49.66
N PHE A 4 -23.71 2.41 50.25
CA PHE A 4 -23.95 3.64 49.53
C PHE A 4 -22.75 3.97 48.67
N VAL A 5 -22.88 3.81 47.35
CA VAL A 5 -21.95 4.40 46.40
C VAL A 5 -22.24 5.89 46.25
N ASN A 6 -21.37 6.70 46.83
CA ASN A 6 -21.38 8.16 46.63
C ASN A 6 -21.15 8.44 45.16
N HIS A 7 -22.17 8.92 44.44
CA HIS A 7 -22.04 9.57 43.15
C HIS A 7 -21.35 10.92 43.38
N ALA A 8 -20.00 10.90 43.40
CA ALA A 8 -19.27 12.13 43.22
C ALA A 8 -19.68 12.75 41.87
N ARG A 9 -20.20 13.97 41.90
CA ARG A 9 -20.54 14.79 40.74
C ARG A 9 -19.38 14.69 39.74
N ALA A 10 -19.65 14.09 38.58
CA ALA A 10 -18.80 14.28 37.40
C ALA A 10 -18.65 15.79 37.23
N ALA A 11 -17.44 16.29 37.36
CA ALA A 11 -17.12 17.66 36.95
C ALA A 11 -17.67 17.82 35.53
N SER A 12 -18.38 18.96 35.29
CA SER A 12 -18.89 19.27 33.97
C SER A 12 -17.72 19.12 32.99
N MET A 13 -17.71 18.07 32.20
CA MET A 13 -16.83 18.01 31.04
C MET A 13 -17.24 19.20 30.19
N ASP A 14 -16.39 20.21 30.18
CA ASP A 14 -16.50 21.37 29.33
C ASP A 14 -16.90 20.86 27.94
N LYS A 15 -17.91 21.47 27.33
CA LYS A 15 -18.33 21.12 25.97
C LYS A 15 -17.07 21.30 25.14
N THR A 16 -16.37 20.22 24.83
CA THR A 16 -15.06 20.21 24.18
C THR A 16 -15.19 21.03 22.90
N LEU A 17 -14.59 22.21 22.90
CA LEU A 17 -14.42 22.99 21.69
C LEU A 17 -13.65 22.08 20.71
N ILE A 18 -14.28 21.76 19.58
CA ILE A 18 -13.63 21.01 18.51
C ILE A 18 -12.43 21.84 18.06
N SER A 19 -11.24 21.25 18.05
CA SER A 19 -10.02 21.95 17.65
C SER A 19 -10.09 22.43 16.20
N PRO A 20 -9.39 23.52 15.85
CA PRO A 20 -9.30 23.96 14.46
C PRO A 20 -8.80 22.86 13.51
N LEU A 21 -7.86 22.03 13.97
CA LEU A 21 -7.34 20.87 13.22
C LEU A 21 -8.49 19.90 12.88
N MET A 22 -9.27 19.48 13.86
CA MET A 22 -10.37 18.53 13.64
C MET A 22 -11.51 19.16 12.80
N GLN A 23 -11.77 20.45 12.96
CA GLN A 23 -12.76 21.15 12.12
C GLN A 23 -12.33 21.14 10.65
N GLU A 24 -11.09 21.54 10.36
CA GLU A 24 -10.54 21.55 9.01
C GLU A 24 -10.50 20.14 8.40
N LEU A 25 -9.98 19.17 9.14
CA LEU A 25 -9.87 17.78 8.68
C LEU A 25 -11.23 17.15 8.39
N SER A 26 -12.18 17.26 9.33
CA SER A 26 -13.50 16.65 9.16
C SER A 26 -14.31 17.30 8.04
N MET A 27 -14.17 18.61 7.84
CA MET A 27 -14.78 19.31 6.72
C MET A 27 -14.16 18.88 5.39
N TYR A 28 -12.83 18.81 5.32
CA TYR A 28 -12.13 18.35 4.11
C TYR A 28 -12.60 16.95 3.69
N ILE A 29 -12.68 15.98 4.62
CA ILE A 29 -13.17 14.65 4.32
C ILE A 29 -14.62 14.68 3.83
N ALA A 30 -15.49 15.44 4.47
CA ALA A 30 -16.92 15.53 4.14
C ALA A 30 -17.17 16.17 2.75
N THR A 31 -16.27 17.02 2.26
CA THR A 31 -16.47 17.77 1.00
C THR A 31 -15.58 17.35 -0.15
N ALA A 32 -14.58 16.48 0.09
CA ALA A 32 -13.55 16.15 -0.89
C ALA A 32 -14.08 15.62 -2.24
N LEU A 33 -15.24 14.96 -2.27
CA LEU A 33 -15.82 14.46 -3.52
C LEU A 33 -16.49 15.53 -4.37
N HIS A 34 -16.74 16.72 -3.82
CA HIS A 34 -17.37 17.82 -4.55
C HIS A 34 -16.37 18.68 -5.33
N ASP A 35 -15.11 18.70 -4.90
CA ASP A 35 -14.07 19.50 -5.52
C ASP A 35 -13.42 18.75 -6.70
N PRO A 36 -13.16 19.45 -7.83
CA PRO A 36 -12.45 18.83 -8.94
C PRO A 36 -11.00 18.54 -8.57
N LEU A 37 -10.48 17.38 -9.00
CA LEU A 37 -9.05 17.08 -8.89
C LEU A 37 -8.29 17.74 -10.04
N PRO A 38 -7.06 18.22 -9.80
CA PRO A 38 -6.14 18.55 -10.90
C PRO A 38 -5.91 17.32 -11.80
N ASP A 39 -5.79 17.54 -13.11
CA ASP A 39 -5.62 16.46 -14.09
C ASP A 39 -4.44 15.53 -13.74
N ALA A 40 -3.29 16.10 -13.37
CA ALA A 40 -2.11 15.34 -12.98
C ALA A 40 -2.35 14.44 -11.76
N VAL A 41 -3.19 14.86 -10.80
CA VAL A 41 -3.56 14.07 -9.63
C VAL A 41 -4.51 12.93 -10.04
N SER A 42 -5.49 13.24 -10.90
CA SER A 42 -6.40 12.23 -11.44
C SER A 42 -5.67 11.16 -12.24
N ASP A 43 -4.71 11.56 -13.09
CA ASP A 43 -3.89 10.62 -13.86
C ASP A 43 -3.01 9.78 -12.94
N ARG A 44 -2.39 10.36 -11.92
CA ARG A 44 -1.63 9.61 -10.92
C ARG A 44 -2.51 8.61 -10.17
N ALA A 45 -3.72 9.00 -9.81
CA ALA A 45 -4.66 8.11 -9.12
C ALA A 45 -5.05 6.90 -9.98
N LYS A 46 -5.22 7.06 -11.29
CA LYS A 46 -5.48 5.95 -12.22
C LYS A 46 -4.30 4.97 -12.28
N VAL A 47 -3.05 5.47 -12.28
CA VAL A 47 -1.85 4.62 -12.25
C VAL A 47 -1.84 3.75 -10.98
N HIS A 48 -2.05 4.35 -9.79
CA HIS A 48 -2.13 3.61 -8.53
C HIS A 48 -3.33 2.66 -8.47
N LEU A 49 -4.45 3.02 -9.09
CA LEU A 49 -5.64 2.15 -9.19
C LEU A 49 -5.34 0.90 -10.02
N VAL A 50 -4.71 1.05 -11.20
CA VAL A 50 -4.31 -0.07 -12.06
C VAL A 50 -3.37 -1.01 -11.33
N ASP A 51 -2.33 -0.45 -10.69
CA ASP A 51 -1.34 -1.20 -9.90
C ASP A 51 -2.00 -2.02 -8.78
N THR A 52 -2.84 -1.36 -7.97
CA THR A 52 -3.47 -2.02 -6.83
C THR A 52 -4.48 -3.10 -7.27
N PHE A 53 -5.23 -2.86 -8.34
CA PHE A 53 -6.12 -3.89 -8.90
C PHE A 53 -5.33 -5.11 -9.36
N ALA A 54 -4.21 -4.89 -10.03
CA ALA A 54 -3.35 -5.98 -10.49
C ALA A 54 -2.78 -6.78 -9.31
N ALA A 55 -2.30 -6.09 -8.27
CA ALA A 55 -1.81 -6.71 -7.04
C ALA A 55 -2.91 -7.52 -6.33
N MET A 56 -4.14 -6.99 -6.21
CA MET A 56 -5.26 -7.71 -5.59
C MET A 56 -5.63 -8.97 -6.37
N ILE A 57 -5.65 -8.91 -7.70
CA ILE A 57 -6.02 -10.06 -8.53
C ILE A 57 -4.96 -11.15 -8.46
N SER A 58 -3.67 -10.81 -8.62
CA SER A 58 -2.57 -11.79 -8.49
C SER A 58 -2.47 -12.35 -7.07
N GLY A 59 -2.56 -11.48 -6.06
CA GLY A 59 -2.49 -11.86 -4.66
C GLY A 59 -3.62 -12.80 -4.21
N SER A 60 -4.78 -12.80 -4.89
CA SER A 60 -5.86 -13.76 -4.63
C SER A 60 -5.41 -15.23 -4.85
N ARG A 61 -4.34 -15.47 -5.58
CA ARG A 61 -3.78 -16.80 -5.89
C ARG A 61 -2.62 -17.21 -4.99
N LEU A 62 -2.11 -16.28 -4.19
CA LEU A 62 -1.05 -16.56 -3.23
C LEU A 62 -1.61 -17.11 -1.91
N LEU A 63 -0.74 -17.65 -1.06
CA LEU A 63 -1.15 -18.28 0.20
C LEU A 63 -1.96 -17.33 1.11
N PRO A 64 -1.57 -16.06 1.34
CA PRO A 64 -2.37 -15.13 2.13
C PRO A 64 -3.77 -14.92 1.52
N GLY A 65 -3.86 -14.82 0.19
CA GLY A 65 -5.12 -14.69 -0.53
C GLY A 65 -6.03 -15.91 -0.37
N ALA A 66 -5.49 -17.11 -0.48
CA ALA A 66 -6.25 -18.35 -0.25
C ALA A 66 -6.84 -18.40 1.17
N ARG A 67 -6.06 -18.01 2.18
CA ARG A 67 -6.53 -17.94 3.58
C ARG A 67 -7.63 -16.88 3.77
N ALA A 68 -7.49 -15.72 3.16
CA ALA A 68 -8.52 -14.68 3.21
C ALA A 68 -9.83 -15.12 2.55
N ILE A 69 -9.76 -15.81 1.41
CA ILE A 69 -10.94 -16.38 0.71
C ILE A 69 -11.67 -17.38 1.60
N GLU A 70 -10.96 -18.33 2.20
CA GLU A 70 -11.55 -19.32 3.12
C GLU A 70 -12.22 -18.64 4.32
N TYR A 71 -11.57 -17.63 4.88
CA TYR A 71 -12.09 -16.91 6.04
C TYR A 71 -13.36 -16.13 5.70
N VAL A 72 -13.37 -15.30 4.64
CA VAL A 72 -14.55 -14.50 4.32
C VAL A 72 -15.73 -15.35 3.86
N LYS A 73 -15.49 -16.53 3.24
CA LYS A 73 -16.54 -17.53 2.98
C LYS A 73 -17.21 -18.00 4.25
N SER A 74 -16.43 -18.23 5.30
CA SER A 74 -16.97 -18.71 6.58
C SER A 74 -17.81 -17.66 7.32
N LEU A 75 -17.57 -16.37 7.04
CA LEU A 75 -18.31 -15.27 7.66
C LEU A 75 -19.65 -15.00 6.97
N GLY A 76 -19.77 -15.31 5.67
CA GLY A 76 -20.95 -14.96 4.89
C GLY A 76 -21.10 -13.44 4.73
N GLY A 77 -22.33 -12.95 4.69
CA GLY A 77 -22.67 -11.53 4.62
C GLY A 77 -23.61 -11.19 3.48
N LYS A 78 -24.19 -9.99 3.51
CA LYS A 78 -25.05 -9.50 2.43
C LYS A 78 -24.23 -9.31 1.15
N ALA A 79 -24.72 -9.79 0.03
CA ALA A 79 -24.01 -9.78 -1.25
C ALA A 79 -24.01 -8.37 -1.90
N GLU A 80 -23.10 -7.49 -1.46
CA GLU A 80 -23.01 -6.10 -1.87
C GLU A 80 -21.69 -5.72 -2.56
N ALA A 81 -20.56 -6.37 -2.20
CA ALA A 81 -19.24 -6.06 -2.72
C ALA A 81 -18.49 -7.33 -3.14
N GLY A 82 -17.73 -7.26 -4.23
CA GLY A 82 -17.00 -8.39 -4.80
C GLY A 82 -15.65 -8.65 -4.14
N VAL A 83 -15.29 -9.93 -4.03
CA VAL A 83 -13.94 -10.38 -3.67
C VAL A 83 -13.18 -10.68 -4.95
N MET A 84 -12.17 -9.88 -5.26
CA MET A 84 -11.46 -9.89 -6.55
C MET A 84 -10.79 -11.24 -6.85
N GLY A 85 -10.74 -11.61 -8.13
CA GLY A 85 -10.20 -12.91 -8.54
C GLY A 85 -11.06 -14.11 -8.13
N THR A 86 -12.30 -13.89 -7.61
CA THR A 86 -13.23 -14.93 -7.18
C THR A 86 -14.67 -14.63 -7.61
N HIS A 87 -15.58 -15.58 -7.49
CA HIS A 87 -17.03 -15.35 -7.67
C HIS A 87 -17.76 -14.92 -6.38
N ILE A 88 -17.02 -14.66 -5.30
CA ILE A 88 -17.61 -14.31 -4.01
C ILE A 88 -18.09 -12.85 -4.04
N VAL A 89 -19.35 -12.66 -3.59
CA VAL A 89 -19.92 -11.35 -3.28
C VAL A 89 -20.37 -11.39 -1.81
N THR A 90 -19.96 -10.43 -1.00
CA THR A 90 -20.18 -10.42 0.45
C THR A 90 -20.43 -9.00 0.96
N SER A 91 -20.40 -8.79 2.27
CA SER A 91 -20.52 -7.44 2.85
C SER A 91 -19.32 -6.56 2.48
N PRO A 92 -19.49 -5.22 2.39
CA PRO A 92 -18.37 -4.31 2.09
C PRO A 92 -17.17 -4.49 3.03
N VAL A 93 -17.41 -4.71 4.31
CA VAL A 93 -16.35 -4.90 5.33
C VAL A 93 -15.54 -6.17 5.05
N HIS A 94 -16.20 -7.27 4.73
CA HIS A 94 -15.52 -8.53 4.43
C HIS A 94 -14.81 -8.50 3.06
N ALA A 95 -15.42 -7.85 2.06
CA ALA A 95 -14.76 -7.65 0.76
C ALA A 95 -13.52 -6.79 0.90
N ALA A 96 -13.57 -5.69 1.67
CA ALA A 96 -12.42 -4.84 1.97
C ALA A 96 -11.30 -5.62 2.67
N LEU A 97 -11.64 -6.48 3.66
CA LEU A 97 -10.68 -7.36 4.33
C LEU A 97 -9.93 -8.26 3.34
N ALA A 98 -10.67 -9.02 2.53
CA ALA A 98 -10.08 -9.98 1.62
C ALA A 98 -9.22 -9.29 0.54
N ASN A 99 -9.78 -8.28 -0.11
CA ASN A 99 -9.10 -7.52 -1.15
C ASN A 99 -7.87 -6.78 -0.62
N GLY A 100 -7.93 -6.28 0.62
CA GLY A 100 -6.79 -5.68 1.30
C GLY A 100 -5.66 -6.68 1.56
N MET A 101 -5.99 -7.90 2.01
CA MET A 101 -5.00 -8.98 2.16
C MET A 101 -4.40 -9.38 0.81
N PHE A 102 -5.20 -9.40 -0.26
CA PHE A 102 -4.70 -9.69 -1.60
C PHE A 102 -3.70 -8.63 -2.08
N GLY A 103 -4.02 -7.35 -1.84
CA GLY A 103 -3.17 -6.22 -2.23
C GLY A 103 -1.76 -6.28 -1.63
N HIS A 104 -1.59 -6.92 -0.47
CA HIS A 104 -0.30 -7.12 0.19
C HIS A 104 0.01 -8.61 0.41
N ALA A 105 -0.44 -9.48 -0.48
CA ALA A 105 -0.15 -10.91 -0.39
C ALA A 105 1.30 -11.26 -0.76
N ASP A 106 1.99 -10.32 -1.38
CA ASP A 106 3.42 -10.32 -1.72
C ASP A 106 3.98 -8.89 -1.64
N GLU A 107 5.10 -8.63 -2.32
CA GLU A 107 5.78 -7.33 -2.34
C GLU A 107 5.49 -6.55 -3.65
N THR A 108 4.33 -6.75 -4.28
CA THR A 108 4.00 -6.14 -5.59
C THR A 108 3.47 -4.72 -5.47
N ASP A 109 2.79 -4.42 -4.38
CA ASP A 109 2.00 -3.22 -4.11
C ASP A 109 2.79 -1.89 -4.11
N ASP A 110 2.06 -0.79 -4.24
CA ASP A 110 2.59 0.56 -4.19
C ASP A 110 3.16 0.94 -2.81
N THR A 111 3.82 2.07 -2.74
CA THR A 111 4.38 2.59 -1.48
C THR A 111 4.37 4.11 -1.46
N HIS A 112 4.31 4.70 -0.26
CA HIS A 112 4.56 6.11 -0.03
C HIS A 112 5.80 6.25 0.87
N PRO A 113 7.00 6.43 0.28
CA PRO A 113 8.26 6.40 1.01
C PRO A 113 8.33 7.38 2.17
N PRO A 114 7.90 8.65 2.06
CA PRO A 114 8.03 9.60 3.16
C PRO A 114 7.24 9.21 4.42
N SER A 115 6.12 8.51 4.28
CA SER A 115 5.30 8.06 5.42
C SER A 115 5.52 6.60 5.79
N LEU A 116 6.29 5.83 5.02
CA LEU A 116 6.48 4.38 5.19
C LEU A 116 5.16 3.59 5.13
N THR A 117 4.21 4.05 4.31
CA THR A 117 2.91 3.40 4.13
C THR A 117 2.77 2.74 2.77
N HIS A 118 1.78 1.88 2.63
CA HIS A 118 1.35 1.22 1.39
C HIS A 118 -0.14 1.54 1.15
N PRO A 119 -0.48 2.79 0.74
CA PRO A 119 -1.86 3.26 0.78
C PRO A 119 -2.83 2.45 -0.06
N GLY A 120 -2.40 1.98 -1.24
CA GLY A 120 -3.26 1.23 -2.16
C GLY A 120 -3.88 0.01 -1.53
N THR A 121 -3.14 -0.72 -0.70
CA THR A 121 -3.58 -2.01 -0.12
C THR A 121 -4.79 -1.92 0.81
N SER A 122 -5.12 -0.74 1.31
CA SER A 122 -6.28 -0.54 2.20
C SER A 122 -7.29 0.45 1.65
N VAL A 123 -6.82 1.53 1.01
CA VAL A 123 -7.68 2.60 0.51
C VAL A 123 -8.50 2.12 -0.69
N VAL A 124 -7.86 1.46 -1.66
CA VAL A 124 -8.56 0.98 -2.86
C VAL A 124 -9.59 -0.11 -2.52
N PRO A 125 -9.28 -1.15 -1.72
CA PRO A 125 -10.28 -2.13 -1.29
C PRO A 125 -11.48 -1.51 -0.57
N ALA A 126 -11.24 -0.57 0.35
CA ALA A 126 -12.31 0.12 1.08
C ALA A 126 -13.18 0.97 0.15
N ALA A 127 -12.56 1.76 -0.73
CA ALA A 127 -13.26 2.61 -1.69
C ALA A 127 -14.08 1.80 -2.68
N MET A 128 -13.52 0.71 -3.22
CA MET A 128 -14.24 -0.18 -4.13
C MET A 128 -15.41 -0.89 -3.44
N ALA A 129 -15.21 -1.40 -2.22
CA ALA A 129 -16.26 -2.09 -1.49
C ALA A 129 -17.47 -1.18 -1.20
N ILE A 130 -17.23 0.07 -0.79
CA ILE A 130 -18.32 1.04 -0.60
C ILE A 130 -18.88 1.49 -1.95
N GLY A 131 -18.04 1.79 -2.94
CA GLY A 131 -18.45 2.19 -4.29
C GLY A 131 -19.41 1.18 -4.92
N GLU A 132 -19.07 -0.10 -4.92
CA GLU A 132 -19.92 -1.18 -5.41
C GLU A 132 -21.22 -1.32 -4.62
N SER A 133 -21.14 -1.30 -3.28
CA SER A 133 -22.31 -1.49 -2.42
C SER A 133 -23.34 -0.37 -2.54
N ARG A 134 -22.93 0.81 -3.02
CA ARG A 134 -23.76 2.01 -3.19
C ARG A 134 -24.06 2.35 -4.65
N GLY A 135 -23.51 1.62 -5.62
CA GLY A 135 -23.67 1.89 -7.06
C GLY A 135 -23.08 3.26 -7.45
N LEU A 136 -21.94 3.63 -6.87
CA LEU A 136 -21.31 4.93 -7.11
C LEU A 136 -20.52 4.92 -8.43
N ASN A 137 -20.41 6.10 -9.05
CA ASN A 137 -19.66 6.23 -10.29
C ASN A 137 -18.13 6.24 -10.03
N GLY A 138 -17.37 5.93 -11.09
CA GLY A 138 -15.93 5.81 -11.01
C GLY A 138 -15.22 7.10 -10.58
N LEU A 139 -15.74 8.28 -10.96
CA LEU A 139 -15.16 9.56 -10.55
C LEU A 139 -15.25 9.78 -9.03
N GLN A 140 -16.38 9.45 -8.43
CA GLN A 140 -16.55 9.53 -6.97
C GLN A 140 -15.54 8.60 -6.25
N VAL A 141 -15.42 7.35 -6.72
CA VAL A 141 -14.50 6.38 -6.14
C VAL A 141 -13.03 6.82 -6.34
N LEU A 142 -12.67 7.35 -7.52
CA LEU A 142 -11.32 7.84 -7.78
C LEU A 142 -10.95 9.03 -6.86
N ARG A 143 -11.87 9.97 -6.65
CA ARG A 143 -11.69 11.08 -5.71
C ARG A 143 -11.52 10.59 -4.27
N ALA A 144 -12.30 9.61 -3.86
CA ALA A 144 -12.18 9.00 -2.54
C ALA A 144 -10.84 8.27 -2.35
N ILE A 145 -10.30 7.64 -3.40
CA ILE A 145 -8.96 7.04 -3.38
C ILE A 145 -7.90 8.12 -3.13
N VAL A 146 -7.94 9.24 -3.86
CA VAL A 146 -6.99 10.36 -3.62
C VAL A 146 -7.08 10.87 -2.19
N LEU A 147 -8.29 11.11 -1.66
CA LEU A 147 -8.50 11.49 -0.28
C LEU A 147 -7.91 10.46 0.70
N GLY A 148 -8.13 9.19 0.46
CA GLY A 148 -7.61 8.11 1.31
C GLY A 148 -6.09 8.05 1.33
N TYR A 149 -5.42 8.26 0.18
CA TYR A 149 -3.95 8.38 0.11
C TYR A 149 -3.44 9.57 0.92
N ASP A 150 -4.13 10.71 0.85
CA ASP A 150 -3.79 11.88 1.64
C ASP A 150 -3.85 11.57 3.14
N LEU A 151 -4.97 11.07 3.62
CA LEU A 151 -5.16 10.81 5.05
C LEU A 151 -4.24 9.69 5.56
N CYS A 152 -4.04 8.62 4.77
CA CYS A 152 -3.10 7.56 5.07
C CYS A 152 -1.70 8.13 5.33
N SER A 153 -1.18 8.89 4.38
CA SER A 153 0.20 9.39 4.42
C SER A 153 0.37 10.49 5.47
N ARG A 154 -0.55 11.44 5.54
CA ARG A 154 -0.52 12.56 6.49
C ARG A 154 -0.60 12.11 7.95
N MET A 155 -1.37 11.06 8.25
CA MET A 155 -1.44 10.49 9.60
C MET A 155 -0.06 10.01 10.06
N LEU A 156 0.67 9.31 9.19
CA LEU A 156 2.01 8.85 9.54
C LEU A 156 3.04 9.98 9.57
N LEU A 157 2.93 10.96 8.68
CA LEU A 157 3.79 12.16 8.75
C LEU A 157 3.56 12.89 10.08
N ALA A 158 2.30 12.96 10.56
CA ALA A 158 1.97 13.54 11.85
C ALA A 158 2.54 12.71 13.03
N LEU A 159 2.48 11.38 12.97
CA LEU A 159 3.06 10.48 13.96
C LEU A 159 4.59 10.41 13.92
N ARG A 160 5.25 11.00 12.89
CA ARG A 160 6.69 10.94 12.63
C ARG A 160 7.17 9.50 12.40
N PRO A 161 7.23 9.03 11.13
CA PRO A 161 7.35 7.61 10.76
C PRO A 161 8.51 6.88 11.43
N MET A 162 9.71 7.46 11.43
CA MET A 162 10.91 6.79 11.95
C MET A 162 10.93 6.62 13.48
N PRO A 163 10.62 7.64 14.30
CA PRO A 163 10.45 7.46 15.75
C PRO A 163 9.32 6.47 16.08
N PHE A 164 8.20 6.54 15.35
CA PHE A 164 7.05 5.65 15.53
C PHE A 164 7.40 4.18 15.24
N LEU A 165 8.14 3.92 14.16
CA LEU A 165 8.63 2.59 13.83
C LEU A 165 9.58 2.04 14.90
N ARG A 166 10.48 2.87 15.42
CA ARG A 166 11.43 2.48 16.48
C ARG A 166 10.77 2.14 17.82
N SER A 167 9.56 2.63 18.07
CA SER A 167 8.78 2.25 19.25
C SER A 167 8.12 0.86 19.17
N GLY A 168 8.31 0.16 18.04
CA GLY A 168 7.77 -1.19 17.84
C GLY A 168 6.40 -1.22 17.14
N HIS A 169 5.84 -0.05 16.80
CA HIS A 169 4.64 0.03 15.99
C HIS A 169 4.98 -0.14 14.51
N HIS A 170 4.03 -0.67 13.75
CA HIS A 170 4.15 -0.67 12.30
C HIS A 170 3.44 0.56 11.70
N ALA A 171 4.22 1.43 11.10
CA ALA A 171 3.75 2.68 10.54
C ALA A 171 2.58 2.48 9.54
N GLY A 172 2.73 1.57 8.57
CA GLY A 172 1.74 1.35 7.51
C GLY A 172 0.33 1.16 8.05
N ALA A 173 0.12 0.20 8.93
CA ALA A 173 -1.20 -0.15 9.43
C ALA A 173 -1.95 1.04 10.07
N PHE A 174 -1.24 1.90 10.82
CA PHE A 174 -1.83 3.09 11.45
C PHE A 174 -2.28 4.14 10.42
N GLY A 175 -1.50 4.44 9.39
CA GLY A 175 -1.92 5.37 8.35
C GLY A 175 -3.04 4.81 7.48
N GLN A 176 -2.89 3.56 7.10
CA GLN A 176 -3.80 2.89 6.18
C GLN A 176 -5.23 2.79 6.71
N VAL A 177 -5.44 2.58 8.02
CA VAL A 177 -6.79 2.54 8.60
C VAL A 177 -7.50 3.90 8.52
N PHE A 178 -6.76 5.01 8.72
CA PHE A 178 -7.33 6.35 8.56
C PHE A 178 -7.61 6.69 7.09
N GLY A 179 -6.74 6.26 6.18
CA GLY A 179 -6.98 6.41 4.74
C GLY A 179 -8.22 5.66 4.27
N ALA A 180 -8.38 4.40 4.66
CA ALA A 180 -9.55 3.59 4.36
C ALA A 180 -10.85 4.20 4.94
N ALA A 181 -10.78 4.68 6.21
CA ALA A 181 -11.92 5.33 6.85
C ALA A 181 -12.32 6.63 6.15
N ALA A 182 -11.36 7.49 5.77
CA ALA A 182 -11.63 8.74 5.08
C ALA A 182 -12.30 8.50 3.71
N ALA A 183 -11.77 7.58 2.92
CA ALA A 183 -12.36 7.20 1.63
C ALA A 183 -13.79 6.68 1.81
N ALA A 184 -14.02 5.79 2.77
CA ALA A 184 -15.35 5.25 3.06
C ALA A 184 -16.34 6.31 3.57
N CYS A 185 -15.89 7.22 4.46
CA CYS A 185 -16.72 8.32 4.95
C CYS A 185 -17.22 9.22 3.82
N ALA A 186 -16.31 9.63 2.92
CA ALA A 186 -16.66 10.48 1.80
C ALA A 186 -17.66 9.79 0.83
N LEU A 187 -17.45 8.50 0.52
CA LEU A 187 -18.35 7.73 -0.34
C LEU A 187 -19.72 7.43 0.31
N LEU A 188 -19.80 7.44 1.62
CA LEU A 188 -21.05 7.31 2.37
C LEU A 188 -21.75 8.67 2.58
N ASP A 189 -21.19 9.76 2.04
CA ASP A 189 -21.70 11.14 2.14
C ASP A 189 -21.93 11.57 3.60
N LEU A 190 -20.98 11.25 4.48
CA LEU A 190 -21.05 11.59 5.89
C LEU A 190 -20.79 13.06 6.10
N ASP A 191 -21.62 13.71 6.93
CA ASP A 191 -21.35 15.09 7.37
C ASP A 191 -20.10 15.17 8.27
N ALA A 192 -19.59 16.40 8.49
CA ALA A 192 -18.37 16.61 9.27
C ALA A 192 -18.47 16.06 10.71
N ARG A 193 -19.65 15.99 11.30
CA ARG A 193 -19.86 15.41 12.64
C ARG A 193 -19.76 13.88 12.60
N GLN A 194 -20.40 13.26 11.64
CA GLN A 194 -20.33 11.81 11.44
C GLN A 194 -18.88 11.38 11.10
N VAL A 195 -18.16 12.20 10.30
CA VAL A 195 -16.72 11.99 10.03
C VAL A 195 -15.92 12.00 11.32
N ARG A 196 -16.14 12.96 12.24
CA ARG A 196 -15.45 12.99 13.54
C ARG A 196 -15.70 11.72 14.35
N TYR A 197 -16.93 11.22 14.35
CA TYR A 197 -17.27 9.96 15.02
C TYR A 197 -16.59 8.77 14.36
N ALA A 198 -16.56 8.70 13.02
CA ALA A 198 -15.82 7.66 12.31
C ALA A 198 -14.32 7.69 12.64
N LEU A 199 -13.69 8.87 12.66
CA LEU A 199 -12.29 9.05 13.07
C LEU A 199 -12.05 8.60 14.52
N SER A 200 -13.01 8.84 15.43
CA SER A 200 -12.91 8.34 16.79
C SER A 200 -12.89 6.81 16.85
N TYR A 201 -13.78 6.13 16.14
CA TYR A 201 -13.77 4.65 16.04
C TYR A 201 -12.54 4.12 15.31
N THR A 202 -12.07 4.84 14.30
CA THR A 202 -10.83 4.51 13.60
C THR A 202 -9.62 4.53 14.55
N ALA A 203 -9.54 5.56 15.39
CA ALA A 203 -8.47 5.69 16.39
C ALA A 203 -8.47 4.54 17.40
N GLN A 204 -9.65 4.05 17.83
CA GLN A 204 -9.77 2.89 18.73
C GLN A 204 -9.33 1.57 18.06
N GLN A 205 -9.34 1.51 16.74
CA GLN A 205 -8.96 0.34 15.95
C GLN A 205 -7.58 0.47 15.30
N ALA A 206 -6.91 1.61 15.49
CA ALA A 206 -5.56 1.81 14.98
C ALA A 206 -4.58 0.88 15.72
N ALA A 207 -3.99 -0.04 15.00
CA ALA A 207 -3.08 -1.05 15.52
C ALA A 207 -2.06 -1.45 14.45
N GLY A 208 -1.04 -2.17 14.88
CA GLY A 208 0.00 -2.73 14.02
C GLY A 208 1.31 -2.87 14.79
N LEU A 209 1.84 -4.08 14.83
CA LEU A 209 3.10 -4.39 15.48
C LEU A 209 4.17 -4.75 14.45
N TYR A 210 5.39 -4.31 14.69
CA TYR A 210 6.55 -4.65 13.86
C TYR A 210 6.85 -6.16 13.82
N THR A 211 6.29 -6.92 14.76
CA THR A 211 6.46 -8.38 14.86
C THR A 211 6.04 -9.15 13.62
N MET A 212 5.11 -8.60 12.81
CA MET A 212 4.63 -9.22 11.57
C MET A 212 5.74 -9.49 10.54
N PHE A 213 6.87 -8.76 10.60
CA PHE A 213 8.02 -9.03 9.73
C PHE A 213 8.74 -10.35 10.04
N ARG A 214 8.34 -11.02 11.12
CA ARG A 214 8.82 -12.37 11.47
C ARG A 214 7.91 -13.49 10.94
N ASP A 215 6.78 -13.13 10.31
CA ASP A 215 5.88 -14.11 9.70
C ASP A 215 6.54 -14.75 8.46
N PRO A 216 6.81 -16.07 8.47
CA PRO A 216 7.47 -16.75 7.37
C PRO A 216 6.54 -17.02 6.17
N GLU A 217 5.22 -16.96 6.36
CA GLU A 217 4.22 -17.26 5.35
C GLU A 217 3.56 -16.02 4.74
N HIS A 218 3.95 -14.82 5.21
CA HIS A 218 3.41 -13.53 4.77
C HIS A 218 1.89 -13.34 5.01
N ILE A 219 1.25 -14.21 5.79
CA ILE A 219 -0.21 -14.17 6.05
C ILE A 219 -0.54 -13.07 7.06
N GLU A 220 0.15 -13.04 8.21
CA GLU A 220 -0.03 -12.00 9.23
C GLU A 220 0.36 -10.63 8.68
N LYS A 221 1.43 -10.57 7.88
CA LYS A 221 1.86 -9.32 7.23
C LYS A 221 0.81 -8.79 6.26
N ALA A 222 0.26 -9.63 5.39
CA ALA A 222 -0.83 -9.27 4.48
C ALA A 222 -2.08 -8.79 5.23
N TYR A 223 -2.42 -9.44 6.33
CA TYR A 223 -3.50 -9.00 7.21
C TYR A 223 -3.21 -7.64 7.83
N ALA A 224 -2.05 -7.45 8.45
CA ALA A 224 -1.73 -6.22 9.17
C ALA A 224 -1.54 -5.01 8.26
N MET A 225 -0.99 -5.22 7.04
CA MET A 225 -0.70 -4.13 6.10
C MET A 225 -1.79 -3.86 5.06
N GLY A 226 -2.76 -4.73 4.91
CA GLY A 226 -3.83 -4.55 3.91
C GLY A 226 -5.21 -4.84 4.48
N GLY A 227 -5.45 -6.08 4.89
CA GLY A 227 -6.77 -6.55 5.28
C GLY A 227 -7.35 -5.85 6.51
N MET A 228 -6.62 -5.83 7.62
CA MET A 228 -7.06 -5.22 8.87
C MET A 228 -7.36 -3.71 8.71
N PRO A 229 -6.47 -2.88 8.14
CA PRO A 229 -6.77 -1.47 7.99
C PRO A 229 -7.93 -1.21 7.01
N ALA A 230 -8.06 -1.96 5.91
CA ALA A 230 -9.20 -1.84 5.01
C ALA A 230 -10.52 -2.20 5.71
N HIS A 231 -10.54 -3.32 6.43
CA HIS A 231 -11.68 -3.77 7.24
C HIS A 231 -12.08 -2.72 8.28
N ASN A 232 -11.14 -2.32 9.15
CA ASN A 232 -11.40 -1.47 10.30
C ASN A 232 -11.83 -0.06 9.90
N GLY A 233 -11.20 0.52 8.87
CA GLY A 233 -11.58 1.82 8.34
C GLY A 233 -12.97 1.81 7.70
N THR A 234 -13.28 0.80 6.90
CA THR A 234 -14.62 0.61 6.31
C THR A 234 -15.68 0.42 7.39
N GLN A 235 -15.39 -0.39 8.41
CA GLN A 235 -16.30 -0.62 9.53
C GLN A 235 -16.56 0.67 10.33
N ALA A 236 -15.53 1.44 10.65
CA ALA A 236 -15.67 2.71 11.40
C ALA A 236 -16.60 3.70 10.68
N ALA A 237 -16.44 3.84 9.36
CA ALA A 237 -17.30 4.69 8.54
C ALA A 237 -18.77 4.19 8.53
N LEU A 238 -18.97 2.88 8.36
CA LEU A 238 -20.31 2.28 8.37
C LEU A 238 -20.99 2.39 9.75
N MET A 239 -20.24 2.30 10.86
CA MET A 239 -20.78 2.51 12.20
C MET A 239 -21.31 3.96 12.33
N ALA A 240 -20.53 4.97 11.94
CA ALA A 240 -20.96 6.35 11.96
C ALA A 240 -22.17 6.60 11.03
N ALA A 241 -22.19 6.02 9.84
CA ALA A 241 -23.32 6.05 8.91
C ALA A 241 -24.62 5.47 9.52
N ASN A 242 -24.50 4.50 10.43
CA ASN A 242 -25.61 3.86 11.12
C ASN A 242 -25.93 4.51 12.48
N GLY A 243 -25.48 5.74 12.71
CA GLY A 243 -25.87 6.56 13.87
C GLY A 243 -25.06 6.29 15.15
N PHE A 244 -23.92 5.59 15.06
CA PHE A 244 -23.02 5.47 16.19
C PHE A 244 -22.38 6.84 16.49
N SER A 245 -22.55 7.36 17.69
CA SER A 245 -21.87 8.56 18.17
C SER A 245 -20.52 8.19 18.78
N GLY A 246 -19.58 9.13 18.76
CA GLY A 246 -18.24 8.96 19.30
C GLY A 246 -17.74 10.25 19.96
N VAL A 247 -16.43 10.31 20.19
CA VAL A 247 -15.77 11.52 20.66
C VAL A 247 -15.70 12.53 19.52
N GLU A 248 -16.08 13.79 19.79
CA GLU A 248 -16.10 14.87 18.79
C GLU A 248 -14.69 15.25 18.29
N ASP A 249 -13.65 15.06 19.12
CA ASP A 249 -12.27 15.34 18.74
C ASP A 249 -11.29 14.37 19.43
N VAL A 250 -10.88 13.34 18.71
CA VAL A 250 -9.93 12.33 19.19
C VAL A 250 -8.47 12.79 19.09
N PHE A 251 -8.21 13.90 18.37
CA PHE A 251 -6.88 14.42 18.12
C PHE A 251 -6.49 15.59 19.02
N SER A 252 -7.36 15.97 19.94
CA SER A 252 -7.10 17.04 20.91
C SER A 252 -7.64 16.71 22.31
N GLY A 253 -7.17 17.47 23.30
CA GLY A 253 -7.54 17.29 24.69
C GLY A 253 -6.54 16.47 25.48
N GLU A 254 -6.89 16.18 26.74
CA GLU A 254 -6.04 15.37 27.62
C GLU A 254 -6.03 13.91 27.17
N ARG A 255 -4.84 13.31 27.03
CA ARG A 255 -4.66 11.91 26.64
C ARG A 255 -5.26 11.56 25.28
N ASP A 256 -5.16 12.48 24.33
CA ASP A 256 -5.60 12.26 22.96
C ASP A 256 -4.78 11.18 22.23
N PHE A 257 -5.14 10.93 20.97
CA PHE A 257 -4.49 9.94 20.12
C PHE A 257 -2.98 10.16 20.00
N PHE A 258 -2.54 11.41 19.77
CA PHE A 258 -1.11 11.72 19.62
C PHE A 258 -0.33 11.58 20.92
N PHE A 259 -0.93 11.99 22.05
CA PHE A 259 -0.32 11.73 23.37
C PHE A 259 -0.05 10.24 23.58
N THR A 260 -0.98 9.39 23.15
CA THR A 260 -0.87 7.94 23.35
C THR A 260 0.20 7.32 22.47
N PHE A 261 0.30 7.72 21.20
CA PHE A 261 1.10 7.01 20.21
C PHE A 261 2.40 7.71 19.82
N SER A 262 2.48 9.04 19.88
CA SER A 262 3.66 9.80 19.47
C SER A 262 3.79 11.13 20.23
N PRO A 263 4.52 11.15 21.35
CA PRO A 263 4.70 12.38 22.14
C PRO A 263 5.35 13.53 21.34
N GLU A 264 6.09 13.20 20.27
CA GLU A 264 6.76 14.16 19.38
C GLU A 264 5.98 14.43 18.09
N ALA A 265 4.67 14.17 18.06
CA ALA A 265 3.86 14.31 16.86
C ALA A 265 3.89 15.72 16.25
N ASP A 266 3.99 15.79 14.93
CA ASP A 266 3.70 17.01 14.14
C ASP A 266 2.22 17.01 13.73
N ARG A 267 1.34 17.37 14.65
CA ARG A 267 -0.12 17.38 14.42
C ARG A 267 -0.51 18.21 13.19
N GLY A 268 0.23 19.30 12.91
CA GLY A 268 0.00 20.16 11.75
C GLY A 268 0.15 19.46 10.41
N ALA A 269 0.91 18.35 10.35
CA ALA A 269 1.05 17.58 9.11
C ALA A 269 -0.26 17.02 8.59
N LEU A 270 -1.26 16.78 9.47
CA LEU A 270 -2.59 16.31 9.06
C LEU A 270 -3.32 17.29 8.14
N VAL A 271 -3.14 18.59 8.36
CA VAL A 271 -3.92 19.63 7.65
C VAL A 271 -3.07 20.54 6.76
N ARG A 272 -1.74 20.42 6.82
CA ARG A 272 -0.84 21.26 6.04
C ARG A 272 -1.06 21.05 4.53
N GLY A 273 -1.59 22.07 3.85
CA GLY A 273 -1.81 22.06 2.40
C GLY A 273 -2.92 21.13 1.93
N LEU A 274 -3.91 20.78 2.78
CA LEU A 274 -5.10 20.01 2.37
C LEU A 274 -5.76 20.63 1.12
N GLY A 275 -6.14 19.77 0.16
CA GLY A 275 -6.76 20.17 -1.09
C GLY A 275 -5.84 20.86 -2.11
N ARG A 276 -4.53 20.97 -1.81
CA ARG A 276 -3.51 21.56 -2.71
C ARG A 276 -2.32 20.63 -2.92
N ASP A 277 -1.81 20.07 -1.82
CA ASP A 277 -0.64 19.19 -1.80
C ASP A 277 -1.14 17.75 -1.62
N PHE A 278 -1.25 17.01 -2.71
CA PHE A 278 -1.79 15.66 -2.72
C PHE A 278 -0.68 14.64 -2.52
N GLU A 279 -0.73 13.87 -1.42
CA GLU A 279 0.32 12.90 -1.08
C GLU A 279 0.42 11.74 -2.08
N ILE A 280 -0.63 11.42 -2.83
CA ILE A 280 -0.57 10.43 -3.91
C ILE A 280 0.51 10.76 -4.96
N MET A 281 0.84 12.04 -5.14
CA MET A 281 1.90 12.49 -6.05
C MET A 281 3.30 12.09 -5.59
N ARG A 282 3.47 11.73 -4.32
CA ARG A 282 4.71 11.23 -3.71
C ARG A 282 4.69 9.70 -3.53
N GLY A 283 3.68 9.05 -4.06
CA GLY A 283 3.58 7.60 -4.15
C GLY A 283 4.51 7.03 -5.21
N GLY A 284 5.11 5.87 -4.93
CA GLY A 284 5.91 5.09 -5.87
C GLY A 284 5.28 3.74 -6.16
N ILE A 285 5.47 3.25 -7.39
CA ILE A 285 5.01 1.94 -7.84
C ILE A 285 6.21 1.07 -8.12
N LYS A 286 6.30 -0.07 -7.49
CA LYS A 286 7.36 -1.04 -7.72
C LYS A 286 7.29 -1.55 -9.16
N ARG A 287 8.39 -1.41 -9.93
CA ARG A 287 8.42 -1.88 -11.32
C ARG A 287 8.33 -3.40 -11.41
N TRP A 288 8.99 -4.08 -10.48
CA TRP A 288 9.00 -5.54 -10.38
C TRP A 288 8.22 -5.99 -9.15
N PRO A 289 7.59 -7.16 -9.19
CA PRO A 289 6.83 -7.74 -8.08
C PRO A 289 7.75 -8.30 -7.00
N VAL A 290 8.57 -7.45 -6.42
CA VAL A 290 9.62 -7.79 -5.44
C VAL A 290 9.79 -6.68 -4.42
N GLY A 291 10.48 -6.98 -3.31
CA GLY A 291 10.73 -6.05 -2.21
C GLY A 291 11.27 -4.69 -2.66
N GLY A 292 10.77 -3.61 -2.04
CA GLY A 292 11.14 -2.23 -2.39
C GLY A 292 12.65 -1.97 -2.45
N PRO A 293 13.48 -2.44 -1.49
CA PRO A 293 14.93 -2.24 -1.51
C PRO A 293 15.64 -2.81 -2.75
N ILE A 294 15.01 -3.74 -3.47
CA ILE A 294 15.61 -4.43 -4.62
C ILE A 294 15.32 -3.68 -5.93
N GLN A 295 14.37 -2.75 -5.94
CA GLN A 295 14.00 -1.98 -7.13
C GLN A 295 15.20 -1.20 -7.71
N GLY A 296 16.00 -0.54 -6.87
CA GLY A 296 17.20 0.19 -7.27
C GLY A 296 18.26 -0.70 -7.91
N PRO A 297 18.69 -1.80 -7.27
CA PRO A 297 19.62 -2.77 -7.83
C PRO A 297 19.18 -3.37 -9.17
N LEU A 298 17.92 -3.78 -9.29
CA LEU A 298 17.39 -4.30 -10.55
C LEU A 298 17.38 -3.24 -11.66
N HIS A 299 17.03 -2.01 -11.31
CA HIS A 299 17.07 -0.89 -12.26
C HIS A 299 18.48 -0.65 -12.82
N VAL A 300 19.47 -0.54 -11.94
CA VAL A 300 20.86 -0.31 -12.32
C VAL A 300 21.42 -1.49 -13.15
N LEU A 301 21.16 -2.73 -12.71
CA LEU A 301 21.62 -3.91 -13.46
C LEU A 301 20.99 -3.96 -14.86
N ARG A 302 19.69 -3.71 -14.98
CA ARG A 302 19.01 -3.70 -16.27
C ARG A 302 19.58 -2.65 -17.23
N GLU A 303 19.89 -1.45 -16.74
CA GLU A 303 20.52 -0.41 -17.56
C GLU A 303 21.91 -0.80 -18.02
N LEU A 304 22.75 -1.33 -17.12
CA LEU A 304 24.07 -1.85 -17.48
C LEU A 304 23.99 -2.97 -18.53
N MET A 305 23.08 -3.95 -18.36
CA MET A 305 22.88 -5.03 -19.33
C MET A 305 22.44 -4.50 -20.71
N ARG A 306 21.53 -3.53 -20.73
CA ARG A 306 21.05 -2.92 -21.97
C ARG A 306 22.17 -2.17 -22.71
N ASP A 307 22.93 -1.35 -22.00
CA ASP A 307 23.89 -0.43 -22.58
C ASP A 307 25.20 -1.13 -22.98
N HIS A 308 25.59 -2.19 -22.27
CA HIS A 308 26.85 -2.91 -22.48
C HIS A 308 26.70 -4.32 -23.05
N ARG A 309 25.46 -4.82 -23.21
CA ARG A 309 25.10 -6.11 -23.83
C ARG A 309 25.89 -7.29 -23.26
N PHE A 310 25.74 -7.55 -21.98
CA PHE A 310 26.30 -8.70 -21.29
C PHE A 310 25.19 -9.51 -20.59
N GLY A 311 25.49 -10.77 -20.27
CA GLY A 311 24.60 -11.69 -19.55
C GLY A 311 25.35 -12.48 -18.47
N ALA A 312 24.71 -13.52 -17.93
CA ALA A 312 25.22 -14.31 -16.81
C ALA A 312 26.63 -14.90 -17.04
N ALA A 313 26.93 -15.33 -18.28
CA ALA A 313 28.23 -15.95 -18.62
C ALA A 313 29.38 -14.93 -18.61
N ASP A 314 29.10 -13.67 -18.84
CA ASP A 314 30.11 -12.61 -18.97
C ASP A 314 30.49 -12.00 -17.61
N VAL A 315 29.74 -12.30 -16.53
CA VAL A 315 29.93 -11.67 -15.22
C VAL A 315 30.92 -12.46 -14.38
N GLU A 316 32.00 -11.79 -13.94
CA GLU A 316 32.93 -12.32 -12.95
C GLU A 316 32.45 -11.99 -11.52
N ARG A 317 32.05 -10.74 -11.27
CA ARG A 317 31.58 -10.29 -9.96
C ARG A 317 30.65 -9.07 -10.06
N ILE A 318 29.66 -9.00 -9.17
CA ILE A 318 28.84 -7.82 -8.94
C ILE A 318 28.96 -7.37 -7.49
N VAL A 319 29.12 -6.07 -7.28
CA VAL A 319 28.99 -5.43 -5.97
C VAL A 319 27.87 -4.39 -6.05
N ALA A 320 26.78 -4.66 -5.34
CA ALA A 320 25.62 -3.76 -5.24
C ALA A 320 25.60 -3.08 -3.86
N ARG A 321 25.79 -1.76 -3.83
CA ARG A 321 25.71 -0.93 -2.63
C ARG A 321 24.33 -0.30 -2.55
N ILE A 322 23.60 -0.55 -1.46
CA ILE A 322 22.27 -0.01 -1.18
C ILE A 322 22.22 0.59 0.23
N PRO A 323 21.17 1.35 0.61
CA PRO A 323 21.02 1.84 1.97
C PRO A 323 21.18 0.73 2.99
N ASP A 324 21.96 0.98 4.05
CA ASP A 324 22.31 -0.04 5.05
C ASP A 324 21.08 -0.65 5.73
N LYS A 325 20.10 0.16 6.07
CA LYS A 325 18.84 -0.27 6.69
C LYS A 325 17.94 -1.08 5.75
N GLU A 326 18.05 -0.84 4.46
CA GLU A 326 17.34 -1.61 3.45
C GLU A 326 18.00 -2.96 3.21
N LEU A 327 19.34 -3.05 3.30
CA LEU A 327 20.06 -4.31 3.17
C LEU A 327 19.66 -5.32 4.27
N GLU A 328 19.43 -4.87 5.50
CA GLU A 328 18.98 -5.73 6.61
C GLU A 328 17.70 -6.52 6.26
N ILE A 329 16.85 -5.96 5.38
CA ILE A 329 15.57 -6.55 4.98
C ILE A 329 15.75 -7.64 3.92
N VAL A 330 16.69 -7.45 2.97
CA VAL A 330 16.73 -8.22 1.70
C VAL A 330 17.98 -9.08 1.50
N ASN A 331 18.94 -9.03 2.44
CA ASN A 331 20.22 -9.73 2.30
C ASN A 331 20.07 -11.24 2.48
N ASN A 332 20.38 -12.00 1.43
CA ASN A 332 20.41 -13.46 1.43
C ASN A 332 19.17 -14.14 2.04
N ARG A 333 17.99 -13.60 1.77
CA ARG A 333 16.73 -14.17 2.27
C ARG A 333 16.42 -15.51 1.61
N GLU A 334 15.64 -16.33 2.31
CA GLU A 334 15.14 -17.62 1.81
C GLU A 334 13.84 -17.51 1.01
N MET A 335 13.21 -16.34 1.01
CA MET A 335 12.03 -16.01 0.20
C MET A 335 12.50 -15.36 -1.10
N PRO A 336 12.07 -15.84 -2.29
CA PRO A 336 12.66 -15.43 -3.57
C PRO A 336 12.44 -13.95 -3.90
N ASP A 337 11.25 -13.41 -3.67
CA ASP A 337 10.83 -12.03 -3.98
C ASP A 337 11.46 -10.95 -3.08
N ILE A 338 12.12 -11.35 -1.99
CA ILE A 338 12.85 -10.43 -1.09
C ILE A 338 14.34 -10.75 -0.94
N SER A 339 14.93 -11.55 -1.83
CA SER A 339 16.37 -11.91 -1.82
C SER A 339 17.13 -11.18 -2.92
N ILE A 340 17.89 -10.13 -2.56
CA ILE A 340 18.57 -9.26 -3.52
C ILE A 340 19.55 -10.05 -4.41
N GLN A 341 20.40 -10.92 -3.83
CA GLN A 341 21.38 -11.71 -4.59
C GLN A 341 20.70 -12.68 -5.55
N HIS A 342 19.60 -13.30 -5.11
CA HIS A 342 18.82 -14.21 -5.94
C HIS A 342 18.21 -13.47 -7.14
N LEU A 343 17.57 -12.32 -6.91
CA LEU A 343 16.87 -11.58 -7.96
C LEU A 343 17.82 -10.94 -8.97
N LEU A 344 19.00 -10.48 -8.54
CA LEU A 344 20.04 -10.02 -9.45
C LEU A 344 20.58 -11.18 -10.32
N ALA A 345 20.80 -12.37 -9.72
CA ALA A 345 21.18 -13.55 -10.46
C ALA A 345 20.10 -14.00 -11.45
N LEU A 346 18.84 -13.99 -11.01
CA LEU A 346 17.68 -14.34 -11.84
C LEU A 346 17.56 -13.42 -13.06
N MET A 347 17.72 -12.10 -12.87
CA MET A 347 17.70 -11.11 -13.96
C MET A 347 18.81 -11.38 -14.98
N LEU A 348 20.01 -11.75 -14.56
CA LEU A 348 21.12 -12.09 -15.46
C LEU A 348 20.87 -13.38 -16.26
N VAL A 349 20.28 -14.40 -15.61
CA VAL A 349 20.05 -15.72 -16.22
C VAL A 349 18.87 -15.68 -17.19
N ASP A 350 17.79 -14.98 -16.84
CA ASP A 350 16.54 -14.97 -17.59
C ASP A 350 16.37 -13.69 -18.48
N GLY A 351 17.23 -12.70 -18.29
CA GLY A 351 17.13 -11.41 -18.99
C GLY A 351 16.05 -10.47 -18.45
N GLY A 352 15.36 -10.84 -17.38
CA GLY A 352 14.28 -10.05 -16.75
C GLY A 352 13.66 -10.75 -15.55
N ILE A 353 12.73 -10.07 -14.90
CA ILE A 353 11.95 -10.57 -13.76
C ILE A 353 10.46 -10.47 -14.10
N THR A 354 9.72 -11.56 -13.95
CA THR A 354 8.26 -11.64 -14.04
C THR A 354 7.66 -12.00 -12.69
N PHE A 355 6.35 -11.86 -12.54
CA PHE A 355 5.63 -12.32 -11.34
C PHE A 355 5.89 -13.81 -11.08
N ALA A 356 5.79 -14.66 -12.11
CA ALA A 356 6.02 -16.09 -11.99
C ALA A 356 7.44 -16.42 -11.55
N SER A 357 8.47 -15.77 -12.14
CA SER A 357 9.86 -16.05 -11.79
C SER A 357 10.26 -15.53 -10.41
N ALA A 358 9.69 -14.40 -9.97
CA ALA A 358 9.96 -13.81 -8.66
C ALA A 358 9.39 -14.64 -7.49
N HIS A 359 8.36 -15.45 -7.73
CA HIS A 359 7.70 -16.28 -6.71
C HIS A 359 8.05 -17.77 -6.79
N ASP A 360 8.94 -18.16 -7.71
CA ASP A 360 9.33 -19.55 -7.89
C ASP A 360 10.44 -19.99 -6.94
N PHE A 361 10.08 -20.66 -5.85
CA PHE A 361 11.03 -21.26 -4.91
C PHE A 361 11.96 -22.32 -5.56
N GLY A 362 11.55 -22.93 -6.67
CA GLY A 362 12.38 -23.86 -7.44
C GLY A 362 13.60 -23.16 -8.03
N ARG A 363 13.44 -21.90 -8.48
CA ARG A 363 14.54 -21.10 -9.03
C ARG A 363 15.62 -20.77 -8.00
N MET A 364 15.28 -20.70 -6.70
CA MET A 364 16.30 -20.54 -5.65
C MET A 364 17.25 -21.73 -5.52
N LYS A 365 16.87 -22.89 -6.10
CA LYS A 365 17.65 -24.13 -6.12
C LYS A 365 18.23 -24.45 -7.51
N ASP A 366 17.94 -23.65 -8.54
CA ASP A 366 18.48 -23.83 -9.90
C ASP A 366 20.01 -23.65 -9.87
N PRO A 367 20.79 -24.63 -10.27
CA PRO A 367 22.27 -24.57 -10.24
C PRO A 367 22.83 -23.37 -11.00
N ARG A 368 22.19 -22.95 -12.12
CA ARG A 368 22.63 -21.81 -12.92
C ARG A 368 22.43 -20.49 -12.17
N VAL A 369 21.30 -20.36 -11.46
CA VAL A 369 21.03 -19.18 -10.64
C VAL A 369 21.95 -19.14 -9.42
N LEU A 370 22.18 -20.28 -8.76
CA LEU A 370 23.09 -20.40 -7.61
C LEU A 370 24.54 -20.07 -7.99
N GLU A 371 25.02 -20.52 -9.16
CA GLU A 371 26.35 -20.17 -9.66
C GLU A 371 26.50 -18.65 -9.82
N VAL A 372 25.56 -17.99 -10.49
CA VAL A 372 25.60 -16.54 -10.68
C VAL A 372 25.45 -15.81 -9.34
N ARG A 373 24.53 -16.26 -8.47
CA ARG A 373 24.33 -15.70 -7.12
C ARG A 373 25.60 -15.68 -6.29
N SER A 374 26.46 -16.70 -6.42
CA SER A 374 27.75 -16.79 -5.69
C SER A 374 28.75 -15.68 -6.06
N ARG A 375 28.53 -14.97 -7.17
CA ARG A 375 29.35 -13.87 -7.68
C ARG A 375 28.81 -12.50 -7.29
N ILE A 376 27.71 -12.44 -6.52
CA ILE A 376 26.99 -11.20 -6.20
C ILE A 376 27.11 -10.86 -4.72
N ASP A 377 27.73 -9.73 -4.44
CA ASP A 377 27.84 -9.14 -3.11
C ASP A 377 26.86 -7.95 -2.99
N ALA A 378 26.07 -7.94 -1.93
CA ALA A 378 25.27 -6.78 -1.53
C ALA A 378 25.91 -6.13 -0.29
N VAL A 379 26.09 -4.82 -0.33
CA VAL A 379 26.79 -4.05 0.70
C VAL A 379 25.91 -2.89 1.18
N GLY A 380 25.75 -2.76 2.50
CA GLY A 380 25.05 -1.62 3.11
C GLY A 380 25.92 -0.37 3.08
N ASP A 381 25.34 0.75 2.64
CA ASP A 381 26.00 2.04 2.57
C ASP A 381 25.17 3.11 3.31
N PRO A 382 25.60 3.56 4.51
CA PRO A 382 24.88 4.61 5.23
C PRO A 382 24.75 5.93 4.45
N ALA A 383 25.67 6.22 3.51
CA ALA A 383 25.63 7.44 2.70
C ALA A 383 24.45 7.42 1.69
N LEU A 384 23.88 6.26 1.41
CA LEU A 384 22.70 6.12 0.55
C LEU A 384 21.38 6.19 1.33
N THR A 385 21.44 6.13 2.67
CA THR A 385 20.23 6.13 3.51
C THR A 385 19.61 7.52 3.56
N ASP A 386 18.33 7.60 3.20
CA ASP A 386 17.54 8.82 3.17
C ASP A 386 16.10 8.50 3.64
N ALA A 387 15.52 9.37 4.45
CA ALA A 387 14.20 9.14 5.02
C ALA A 387 13.08 9.21 3.96
N ASP A 388 13.21 10.13 3.00
CA ASP A 388 12.19 10.45 2.02
C ASP A 388 12.39 9.75 0.67
N ARG A 389 13.62 9.31 0.39
CA ARG A 389 14.02 8.73 -0.90
C ARG A 389 14.62 7.37 -0.71
N ARG A 390 13.96 6.38 -1.25
CA ARG A 390 14.36 4.98 -1.20
C ARG A 390 14.78 4.49 -2.58
N TRP A 391 15.13 3.21 -2.69
CA TRP A 391 15.48 2.54 -3.94
C TRP A 391 16.73 3.10 -4.62
N ARG A 392 17.73 3.48 -3.81
CA ARG A 392 19.04 3.93 -4.28
C ARG A 392 19.98 2.75 -4.45
N CYS A 393 20.86 2.83 -5.45
CA CYS A 393 21.88 1.82 -5.66
C CYS A 393 23.09 2.41 -6.38
N ILE A 394 24.29 1.98 -5.95
CA ILE A 394 25.53 2.11 -6.70
C ILE A 394 26.00 0.69 -6.99
N MET A 395 26.26 0.38 -8.25
CA MET A 395 26.66 -0.97 -8.65
C MET A 395 27.96 -0.95 -9.49
N GLU A 396 28.83 -1.90 -9.19
CA GLU A 396 30.00 -2.24 -10.00
C GLU A 396 29.84 -3.67 -10.52
N VAL A 397 30.06 -3.87 -11.81
CA VAL A 397 30.04 -5.16 -12.48
C VAL A 397 31.39 -5.39 -13.14
N ARG A 398 32.13 -6.41 -12.69
CA ARG A 398 33.35 -6.88 -13.34
C ARG A 398 33.00 -8.00 -14.29
N LEU A 399 33.44 -7.86 -15.56
CA LEU A 399 33.25 -8.85 -16.60
C LEU A 399 34.47 -9.72 -16.76
N THR A 400 34.27 -10.93 -17.29
CA THR A 400 35.32 -11.93 -17.55
C THR A 400 36.36 -11.47 -18.60
N ASP A 401 36.01 -10.49 -19.44
CA ASP A 401 36.95 -9.89 -20.42
C ASP A 401 37.79 -8.75 -19.81
N GLY A 402 37.67 -8.51 -18.50
CA GLY A 402 38.43 -7.52 -17.75
C GLY A 402 37.78 -6.13 -17.70
N ARG A 403 36.68 -5.87 -18.40
CA ARG A 403 35.94 -4.60 -18.26
C ARG A 403 35.33 -4.48 -16.87
N VAL A 404 35.38 -3.26 -16.33
CA VAL A 404 34.67 -2.89 -15.10
C VAL A 404 33.64 -1.83 -15.44
N LEU A 405 32.37 -2.17 -15.24
CA LEU A 405 31.24 -1.29 -15.50
C LEU A 405 30.71 -0.75 -14.17
N ALA A 406 30.38 0.53 -14.12
CA ALA A 406 29.79 1.13 -12.93
C ALA A 406 28.61 2.00 -13.33
N HIS A 407 27.52 1.92 -12.54
CA HIS A 407 26.36 2.77 -12.70
C HIS A 407 25.68 2.98 -11.35
N GLN A 408 24.89 4.06 -11.26
CA GLN A 408 24.16 4.38 -10.02
C GLN A 408 22.79 4.96 -10.32
N THR A 409 21.86 4.77 -9.40
CA THR A 409 20.59 5.48 -9.35
C THR A 409 20.31 6.06 -7.98
N MET A 410 19.81 7.30 -7.95
CA MET A 410 19.28 7.95 -6.74
C MET A 410 17.75 7.99 -6.76
N ALA A 411 17.14 7.63 -7.89
CA ALA A 411 15.69 7.54 -8.11
C ALA A 411 15.42 6.43 -9.13
N ALA A 412 15.24 5.21 -8.65
CA ALA A 412 14.95 4.07 -9.52
C ALA A 412 13.60 4.25 -10.23
N LYS A 413 13.46 3.62 -11.39
CA LYS A 413 12.20 3.62 -12.14
C LYS A 413 11.06 3.05 -11.29
N GLY A 414 9.97 3.81 -11.20
CA GLY A 414 8.83 3.54 -10.32
C GLY A 414 8.81 4.40 -9.05
N SER A 415 9.93 5.05 -8.65
CA SER A 415 9.90 6.05 -7.59
C SER A 415 9.09 7.28 -8.02
N TYR A 416 8.66 8.11 -7.05
CA TYR A 416 7.88 9.29 -7.38
C TYR A 416 8.67 10.34 -8.18
N GLU A 417 10.01 10.35 -8.08
CA GLU A 417 10.90 11.22 -8.89
C GLU A 417 11.12 10.67 -10.32
N ASN A 418 10.94 9.36 -10.52
CA ASN A 418 11.12 8.69 -11.80
C ASN A 418 9.96 7.69 -12.03
N PRO A 419 8.73 8.17 -12.19
CA PRO A 419 7.54 7.31 -12.24
C PRO A 419 7.50 6.40 -13.47
N LEU A 420 6.78 5.30 -13.36
CA LEU A 420 6.43 4.47 -14.51
C LEU A 420 5.60 5.29 -15.51
N THR A 421 5.83 5.04 -16.80
CA THR A 421 4.91 5.48 -17.84
C THR A 421 3.64 4.62 -17.82
N PRO A 422 2.51 5.11 -18.36
CA PRO A 422 1.31 4.28 -18.48
C PRO A 422 1.53 2.94 -19.18
N ALA A 423 2.39 2.90 -20.20
CA ALA A 423 2.71 1.67 -20.91
C ALA A 423 3.52 0.67 -20.04
N GLU A 424 4.45 1.16 -19.22
CA GLU A 424 5.22 0.32 -18.29
C GLU A 424 4.34 -0.22 -17.17
N GLU A 425 3.36 0.58 -16.72
CA GLU A 425 2.37 0.14 -15.73
C GLU A 425 1.42 -0.90 -16.32
N GLU A 426 0.94 -0.71 -17.56
CA GLU A 426 0.11 -1.68 -18.25
C GLU A 426 0.85 -3.01 -18.46
N GLU A 427 2.15 -2.99 -18.81
CA GLU A 427 2.99 -4.17 -18.93
C GLU A 427 3.03 -4.95 -17.62
N LYS A 428 3.28 -4.25 -16.48
CA LYS A 428 3.27 -4.84 -15.14
C LYS A 428 1.91 -5.42 -14.80
N ALA A 429 0.85 -4.64 -14.97
CA ALA A 429 -0.50 -5.06 -14.63
C ALA A 429 -0.92 -6.33 -15.41
N LEU A 430 -0.58 -6.41 -16.69
CA LEU A 430 -0.88 -7.58 -17.50
C LEU A 430 -0.07 -8.81 -17.08
N ASP A 431 1.19 -8.68 -16.67
CA ASP A 431 1.98 -9.79 -16.11
C ASP A 431 1.32 -10.39 -14.86
N LEU A 432 0.73 -9.54 -14.02
CA LEU A 432 0.03 -9.94 -12.79
C LEU A 432 -1.35 -10.56 -13.04
N VAL A 433 -2.13 -9.99 -13.95
CA VAL A 433 -3.57 -10.29 -14.08
C VAL A 433 -3.85 -11.42 -15.07
N VAL A 434 -3.06 -11.54 -16.14
CA VAL A 434 -3.28 -12.54 -17.20
C VAL A 434 -3.28 -14.00 -16.70
N PRO A 435 -2.40 -14.39 -15.76
CA PRO A 435 -2.44 -15.76 -15.19
C PRO A 435 -3.74 -16.10 -14.47
N VAL A 436 -4.47 -15.10 -13.96
CA VAL A 436 -5.71 -15.29 -13.20
C VAL A 436 -6.96 -15.20 -14.07
N LEU A 437 -7.06 -14.19 -14.94
CA LEU A 437 -8.28 -13.85 -15.69
C LEU A 437 -8.22 -14.21 -17.18
N GLY A 438 -7.04 -14.59 -17.69
CA GLY A 438 -6.80 -14.81 -19.10
C GLY A 438 -6.65 -13.50 -19.90
N LYS A 439 -6.02 -13.60 -21.08
CA LYS A 439 -5.52 -12.45 -21.85
C LYS A 439 -6.60 -11.44 -22.29
N ALA A 440 -7.76 -11.93 -22.75
CA ALA A 440 -8.81 -11.06 -23.28
C ALA A 440 -9.43 -10.19 -22.17
N ARG A 441 -9.87 -10.84 -21.08
CA ARG A 441 -10.50 -10.17 -19.93
C ARG A 441 -9.54 -9.23 -19.22
N SER A 442 -8.27 -9.61 -19.09
CA SER A 442 -7.23 -8.76 -18.47
C SER A 442 -7.05 -7.46 -19.23
N ARG A 443 -6.97 -7.50 -20.57
CA ARG A 443 -6.85 -6.29 -21.39
C ARG A 443 -8.07 -5.38 -21.28
N GLU A 444 -9.25 -5.96 -21.26
CA GLU A 444 -10.49 -5.20 -21.10
C GLU A 444 -10.56 -4.54 -19.72
N LEU A 445 -10.24 -5.28 -18.66
CA LEU A 445 -10.19 -4.74 -17.29
C LEU A 445 -9.22 -3.56 -17.21
N VAL A 446 -7.98 -3.71 -17.67
CA VAL A 446 -6.98 -2.65 -17.63
C VAL A 446 -7.42 -1.44 -18.45
N ALA A 447 -8.02 -1.63 -19.63
CA ALA A 447 -8.57 -0.55 -20.43
C ALA A 447 -9.71 0.21 -19.70
N GLN A 448 -10.58 -0.49 -18.97
CA GLN A 448 -11.62 0.13 -18.14
C GLN A 448 -11.03 0.89 -16.94
N LEU A 449 -9.99 0.35 -16.30
CA LEU A 449 -9.32 1.03 -15.19
C LEU A 449 -8.65 2.34 -15.63
N TRP A 450 -8.07 2.42 -16.84
CA TRP A 450 -7.54 3.67 -17.40
C TRP A 450 -8.63 4.72 -17.69
N ASN A 451 -9.88 4.30 -17.82
CA ASN A 451 -11.03 5.17 -18.03
C ASN A 451 -12.01 5.13 -16.86
N PHE A 452 -11.52 4.78 -15.67
CA PHE A 452 -12.34 4.48 -14.51
C PHE A 452 -13.29 5.62 -14.12
N GLU A 453 -12.85 6.86 -14.24
CA GLU A 453 -13.66 8.05 -13.97
C GLU A 453 -14.91 8.19 -14.84
N LYS A 454 -14.95 7.48 -15.97
CA LYS A 454 -16.10 7.50 -16.92
C LYS A 454 -17.15 6.44 -16.61
N LEU A 455 -16.87 5.50 -15.71
CA LEU A 455 -17.82 4.47 -15.33
C LEU A 455 -19.00 5.08 -14.57
N ALA A 456 -20.21 4.78 -15.03
CA ALA A 456 -21.43 5.21 -14.34
C ALA A 456 -21.66 4.45 -13.01
N ASP A 457 -21.11 3.24 -12.90
CA ASP A 457 -21.19 2.37 -11.72
C ASP A 457 -19.86 1.61 -11.59
N ALA A 458 -19.15 1.79 -10.47
CA ALA A 458 -17.92 1.08 -10.18
C ALA A 458 -18.12 -0.45 -10.10
N GLY A 459 -19.32 -0.91 -9.73
CA GLY A 459 -19.69 -2.32 -9.69
C GLY A 459 -19.73 -3.00 -11.06
N ALA A 460 -19.76 -2.24 -12.15
CA ALA A 460 -19.69 -2.79 -13.52
C ALA A 460 -18.38 -3.58 -13.78
N LEU A 461 -17.27 -3.22 -13.09
CA LEU A 461 -16.01 -3.95 -13.20
C LEU A 461 -16.06 -5.37 -12.65
N ARG A 462 -17.07 -5.71 -11.84
CA ARG A 462 -17.17 -7.03 -11.21
C ARG A 462 -17.13 -8.17 -12.22
N SER A 463 -17.81 -8.04 -13.34
CA SER A 463 -17.81 -9.04 -14.43
C SER A 463 -16.42 -9.26 -15.06
N LEU A 464 -15.52 -8.29 -14.95
CA LEU A 464 -14.17 -8.34 -15.52
C LEU A 464 -13.14 -8.91 -14.55
N TYR A 465 -13.26 -8.64 -13.24
CA TYR A 465 -12.30 -9.15 -12.25
C TYR A 465 -12.71 -10.47 -11.58
N GLN A 466 -13.91 -10.97 -11.84
CA GLN A 466 -14.32 -12.34 -11.49
C GLN A 466 -13.85 -13.30 -12.58
N PRO A 467 -13.20 -14.45 -12.24
CA PRO A 467 -12.65 -15.40 -13.22
C PRO A 467 -13.71 -16.14 -14.05
#